data_5ad297bc3877aa929fc1e74ea3c0f6c9
#
_entry.id   5ad297bc3877aa929fc1e74ea3c0f6c9
#
_cell.length_a   1.000
_cell.length_b   1.000
_cell.length_c   1.000
_cell.angle_alpha   90.00
_cell.angle_beta   90.00
_cell.angle_gamma   90.00
#
_symmetry.space_group_name_H-M   'P 1'
#
loop_
_entity.id
_entity.type
_entity.pdbx_description
1 polymer ?
#
loop_
_entity_poly.entity_id
_entity_poly.type
_entity_poly.pdbx_seq_one_letter_code
_entity_poly.pdbx_strand_id
1 'polypeptide(L)'
;MEFKEFQDLKLSALGFGAMRLPTVGGDPNGAVDEKLTAEMVAYARAQGVNYFDTAYGYHDGMSEVVMGNILGQYPRESFYLADKFPGYDLANMDKVEEIFEEQLKKCGVDYFDFYLFHNVYEKNIEPYMDEKYGIMDYLWRQKQAGRIRHLGFSAHGRYETLKRFLEAYGDRMEFCQIQLNYLDWKLQDAKAKVELLNEYKIPIWVMEPLRGGKLATLSQENEAKLKA
;
A
#
# COMPACT_ATOMS: atom_id res chain seq x y z
N MET A 1 -2.45 -20.70 -5.08
CA MET A 1 -1.86 -19.49 -4.42
C MET A 1 -0.96 -19.93 -3.27
N GLU A 2 0.22 -19.35 -3.15
CA GLU A 2 1.06 -19.44 -1.96
C GLU A 2 0.57 -18.45 -0.91
N PHE A 3 0.62 -18.85 0.37
CA PHE A 3 0.22 -17.99 1.49
C PHE A 3 1.39 -17.77 2.44
N LYS A 4 1.43 -16.60 3.07
CA LYS A 4 2.39 -16.22 4.09
C LYS A 4 1.66 -15.91 5.40
N GLU A 5 2.25 -16.29 6.50
CA GLU A 5 1.74 -15.94 7.83
C GLU A 5 2.18 -14.53 8.21
N PHE A 6 1.25 -13.77 8.74
CA PHE A 6 1.48 -12.46 9.33
C PHE A 6 0.66 -12.38 10.61
N GLN A 7 1.34 -12.46 11.76
CA GLN A 7 0.69 -12.63 13.06
C GLN A 7 -0.27 -13.83 13.05
N ASP A 8 -1.55 -13.61 13.27
CA ASP A 8 -2.61 -14.63 13.22
C ASP A 8 -3.29 -14.74 11.84
N LEU A 9 -2.86 -13.95 10.86
CA LEU A 9 -3.44 -13.90 9.52
C LEU A 9 -2.69 -14.78 8.53
N LYS A 10 -3.43 -15.33 7.57
CA LYS A 10 -2.90 -16.05 6.42
C LYS A 10 -3.14 -15.24 5.14
N LEU A 11 -2.12 -14.52 4.70
CA LEU A 11 -2.19 -13.64 3.53
C LEU A 11 -1.73 -14.34 2.28
N SER A 12 -2.40 -14.09 1.14
CA SER A 12 -1.86 -14.50 -0.16
C SER A 12 -0.52 -13.82 -0.42
N ALA A 13 0.46 -14.56 -0.91
CA ALA A 13 1.78 -14.02 -1.24
C ALA A 13 1.72 -12.95 -2.34
N LEU A 14 0.69 -12.99 -3.18
CA LEU A 14 0.37 -11.96 -4.16
C LEU A 14 -0.82 -11.12 -3.66
N GLY A 15 -0.63 -9.80 -3.54
CA GLY A 15 -1.70 -8.84 -3.31
C GLY A 15 -2.19 -8.22 -4.62
N PHE A 16 -3.45 -7.80 -4.64
CA PHE A 16 -4.05 -7.06 -5.75
C PHE A 16 -3.95 -5.56 -5.48
N GLY A 17 -3.07 -4.85 -6.22
CA GLY A 17 -2.90 -3.41 -6.11
C GLY A 17 -3.79 -2.64 -7.09
N ALA A 18 -4.52 -1.66 -6.59
CA ALA A 18 -5.48 -0.86 -7.35
C ALA A 18 -4.93 0.47 -7.89
N MET A 19 -3.61 0.67 -7.88
CA MET A 19 -2.99 1.89 -8.42
C MET A 19 -3.10 1.99 -9.94
N ARG A 20 -3.15 0.86 -10.65
CA ARG A 20 -3.20 0.79 -12.12
C ARG A 20 -4.33 -0.11 -12.56
N LEU A 21 -5.56 0.25 -12.20
CA LEU A 21 -6.75 -0.42 -12.69
C LEU A 21 -6.89 -0.17 -14.20
N PRO A 22 -7.50 -1.09 -14.93
CA PRO A 22 -7.79 -0.87 -16.35
C PRO A 22 -8.71 0.34 -16.55
N THR A 23 -8.51 1.06 -17.62
CA THR A 23 -9.30 2.24 -17.98
C THR A 23 -10.04 2.02 -19.29
N VAL A 24 -11.14 2.71 -19.46
CA VAL A 24 -11.98 2.62 -20.67
C VAL A 24 -11.15 2.98 -21.90
N GLY A 25 -11.12 2.08 -22.88
CA GLY A 25 -10.33 2.26 -24.10
C GLY A 25 -8.81 2.20 -23.92
N GLY A 26 -8.31 1.88 -22.71
CA GLY A 26 -6.87 1.84 -22.41
C GLY A 26 -6.20 3.22 -22.32
N ASP A 27 -6.99 4.30 -22.20
CA ASP A 27 -6.46 5.65 -21.97
C ASP A 27 -5.93 5.76 -20.55
N PRO A 28 -4.62 6.01 -20.33
CA PRO A 28 -4.04 6.11 -18.98
C PRO A 28 -4.73 7.15 -18.06
N ASN A 29 -5.38 8.16 -18.64
CA ASN A 29 -6.10 9.22 -17.92
C ASN A 29 -7.63 9.03 -18.00
N GLY A 30 -8.08 7.92 -18.57
CA GLY A 30 -9.51 7.61 -18.72
C GLY A 30 -10.15 7.13 -17.41
N ALA A 31 -11.48 7.10 -17.41
CA ALA A 31 -12.24 6.51 -16.32
C ALA A 31 -11.88 5.03 -16.13
N VAL A 32 -11.94 4.55 -14.91
CA VAL A 32 -11.71 3.12 -14.59
C VAL A 32 -12.75 2.27 -15.33
N ASP A 33 -12.31 1.22 -16.00
CA ASP A 33 -13.19 0.17 -16.54
C ASP A 33 -13.63 -0.74 -15.37
N GLU A 34 -14.73 -0.36 -14.74
CA GLU A 34 -15.27 -1.07 -13.58
C GLU A 34 -15.61 -2.53 -13.89
N LYS A 35 -16.11 -2.79 -15.10
CA LYS A 35 -16.48 -4.15 -15.53
C LYS A 35 -15.25 -5.03 -15.62
N LEU A 36 -14.22 -4.58 -16.32
CA LEU A 36 -12.97 -5.32 -16.46
C LEU A 36 -12.28 -5.46 -15.10
N THR A 37 -12.31 -4.41 -14.27
CA THR A 37 -11.78 -4.47 -12.90
C THR A 37 -12.48 -5.54 -12.08
N ALA A 38 -13.82 -5.62 -12.15
CA ALA A 38 -14.59 -6.64 -11.44
C ALA A 38 -14.24 -8.06 -11.91
N GLU A 39 -14.09 -8.27 -13.22
CA GLU A 39 -13.63 -9.55 -13.79
C GLU A 39 -12.23 -9.93 -13.28
N MET A 40 -11.29 -8.97 -13.23
CA MET A 40 -9.93 -9.18 -12.69
C MET A 40 -9.94 -9.52 -11.21
N VAL A 41 -10.73 -8.81 -10.40
CA VAL A 41 -10.87 -9.09 -8.96
C VAL A 41 -11.48 -10.46 -8.72
N ALA A 42 -12.55 -10.81 -9.46
CA ALA A 42 -13.19 -12.13 -9.36
C ALA A 42 -12.20 -13.25 -9.71
N TYR A 43 -11.42 -13.08 -10.79
CA TYR A 43 -10.39 -14.04 -11.17
C TYR A 43 -9.30 -14.15 -10.10
N ALA A 44 -8.77 -13.03 -9.60
CA ALA A 44 -7.74 -13.01 -8.57
C ALA A 44 -8.21 -13.74 -7.30
N ARG A 45 -9.44 -13.47 -6.86
CA ARG A 45 -10.05 -14.16 -5.72
C ARG A 45 -10.19 -15.67 -5.95
N ALA A 46 -10.66 -16.07 -7.13
CA ALA A 46 -10.78 -17.49 -7.51
C ALA A 46 -9.43 -18.20 -7.49
N GLN A 47 -8.31 -17.48 -7.75
CA GLN A 47 -6.95 -17.98 -7.63
C GLN A 47 -6.39 -17.90 -6.20
N GLY A 48 -7.18 -17.41 -5.23
CA GLY A 48 -6.84 -17.37 -3.81
C GLY A 48 -6.17 -16.06 -3.35
N VAL A 49 -6.21 -14.99 -4.15
CA VAL A 49 -5.82 -13.65 -3.68
C VAL A 49 -6.83 -13.17 -2.64
N ASN A 50 -6.34 -12.78 -1.47
CA ASN A 50 -7.18 -12.28 -0.37
C ASN A 50 -6.73 -10.92 0.19
N TYR A 51 -5.67 -10.31 -0.34
CA TYR A 51 -5.18 -8.98 0.05
C TYR A 51 -5.38 -7.99 -1.11
N PHE A 52 -6.07 -6.88 -0.83
CA PHE A 52 -6.40 -5.82 -1.79
C PHE A 52 -5.90 -4.49 -1.26
N ASP A 53 -5.23 -3.71 -2.12
CA ASP A 53 -4.53 -2.48 -1.75
C ASP A 53 -5.02 -1.32 -2.61
N THR A 54 -5.55 -0.28 -1.98
CA THR A 54 -5.97 0.97 -2.62
C THR A 54 -5.30 2.17 -1.96
N ALA A 55 -5.61 3.38 -2.41
CA ALA A 55 -5.21 4.63 -1.78
C ALA A 55 -6.08 5.79 -2.26
N TYR A 56 -6.15 6.84 -1.43
CA TYR A 56 -6.97 8.03 -1.60
C TYR A 56 -6.86 8.71 -2.97
N GLY A 57 -5.64 8.84 -3.50
CA GLY A 57 -5.40 9.54 -4.77
C GLY A 57 -5.35 8.63 -6.00
N TYR A 58 -5.55 7.32 -5.87
CA TYR A 58 -5.49 6.43 -7.04
C TYR A 58 -6.69 6.67 -7.96
N HIS A 59 -6.42 6.81 -9.28
CA HIS A 59 -7.43 7.12 -10.29
C HIS A 59 -8.30 8.34 -9.91
N ASP A 60 -7.63 9.43 -9.50
CA ASP A 60 -8.28 10.68 -9.07
C ASP A 60 -9.33 10.47 -7.96
N GLY A 61 -9.06 9.55 -7.04
CA GLY A 61 -9.93 9.21 -5.91
C GLY A 61 -11.02 8.17 -6.21
N MET A 62 -11.06 7.65 -7.46
CA MET A 62 -12.09 6.66 -7.86
C MET A 62 -11.72 5.23 -7.49
N SER A 63 -10.43 4.93 -7.22
CA SER A 63 -10.00 3.57 -6.90
C SER A 63 -10.70 3.01 -5.65
N GLU A 64 -10.84 3.82 -4.60
CA GLU A 64 -11.54 3.43 -3.37
C GLU A 64 -13.02 3.10 -3.63
N VAL A 65 -13.70 3.93 -4.42
CA VAL A 65 -15.12 3.74 -4.76
C VAL A 65 -15.31 2.45 -5.59
N VAL A 66 -14.48 2.27 -6.62
CA VAL A 66 -14.55 1.09 -7.50
C VAL A 66 -14.25 -0.19 -6.73
N MET A 67 -13.16 -0.19 -5.94
CA MET A 67 -12.80 -1.35 -5.12
C MET A 67 -13.85 -1.64 -4.05
N GLY A 68 -14.41 -0.60 -3.41
CA GLY A 68 -15.49 -0.73 -2.45
C GLY A 68 -16.74 -1.38 -3.04
N ASN A 69 -17.18 -0.91 -4.20
CA ASN A 69 -18.34 -1.46 -4.93
C ASN A 69 -18.12 -2.93 -5.33
N ILE A 70 -16.91 -3.27 -5.77
CA ILE A 70 -16.59 -4.64 -6.21
C ILE A 70 -16.45 -5.57 -5.01
N LEU A 71 -15.65 -5.18 -4.02
CA LEU A 71 -15.39 -6.02 -2.83
C LEU A 71 -16.61 -6.13 -1.92
N GLY A 72 -17.47 -5.12 -1.88
CA GLY A 72 -18.73 -5.15 -1.13
C GLY A 72 -19.73 -6.21 -1.60
N GLN A 73 -19.50 -6.85 -2.75
CA GLN A 73 -20.28 -8.01 -3.21
C GLN A 73 -19.87 -9.33 -2.54
N TYR A 74 -18.78 -9.33 -1.77
CA TYR A 74 -18.25 -10.50 -1.09
C TYR A 74 -18.36 -10.35 0.43
N PRO A 75 -18.42 -11.45 1.20
CA PRO A 75 -18.37 -11.37 2.65
C PRO A 75 -17.13 -10.61 3.12
N ARG A 76 -17.30 -9.64 4.02
CA ARG A 76 -16.24 -8.73 4.46
C ARG A 76 -15.02 -9.46 5.06
N GLU A 77 -15.25 -10.55 5.77
CA GLU A 77 -14.24 -11.41 6.39
C GLU A 77 -13.49 -12.30 5.39
N SER A 78 -13.90 -12.30 4.11
CA SER A 78 -13.28 -13.13 3.08
C SER A 78 -12.10 -12.46 2.36
N PHE A 79 -11.77 -11.24 2.72
CA PHE A 79 -10.66 -10.48 2.16
C PHE A 79 -10.07 -9.48 3.16
N TYR A 80 -8.85 -9.09 2.91
CA TYR A 80 -8.15 -8.03 3.63
C TYR A 80 -8.03 -6.79 2.75
N LEU A 81 -8.43 -5.63 3.28
CA LEU A 81 -8.39 -4.35 2.56
C LEU A 81 -7.36 -3.43 3.21
N ALA A 82 -6.46 -2.91 2.38
CA ALA A 82 -5.48 -1.90 2.75
C ALA A 82 -5.82 -0.56 2.12
N ASP A 83 -5.71 0.51 2.94
CA ASP A 83 -5.79 1.89 2.48
C ASP A 83 -4.74 2.76 3.16
N LYS A 84 -4.57 4.02 2.73
CA LYS A 84 -3.43 4.83 3.10
C LYS A 84 -3.79 6.30 3.30
N PHE A 85 -3.30 6.91 4.38
CA PHE A 85 -3.41 8.34 4.59
C PHE A 85 -2.52 9.12 3.59
N PRO A 86 -3.09 10.03 2.78
CA PRO A 86 -2.41 10.67 1.64
C PRO A 86 -1.48 11.84 2.03
N GLY A 87 -0.59 11.65 3.00
CA GLY A 87 0.33 12.68 3.47
C GLY A 87 1.48 13.00 2.51
N TYR A 88 1.48 12.44 1.30
CA TYR A 88 2.33 12.91 0.20
C TYR A 88 1.88 14.29 -0.32
N ASP A 89 0.62 14.64 -0.14
CA ASP A 89 0.11 15.98 -0.32
C ASP A 89 0.01 16.66 1.05
N LEU A 90 0.82 17.69 1.25
CA LEU A 90 0.91 18.39 2.53
C LEU A 90 -0.38 19.16 2.91
N ALA A 91 -1.26 19.42 1.94
CA ALA A 91 -2.57 20.02 2.17
C ALA A 91 -3.55 19.09 2.91
N ASN A 92 -3.19 17.82 3.08
CA ASN A 92 -3.98 16.82 3.78
C ASN A 92 -3.58 16.64 5.26
N MET A 93 -2.45 17.22 5.70
CA MET A 93 -1.88 16.92 7.01
C MET A 93 -2.80 17.25 8.19
N ASP A 94 -3.61 18.30 8.07
CA ASP A 94 -4.59 18.74 9.09
C ASP A 94 -5.97 18.09 8.96
N LYS A 95 -6.13 17.11 8.04
CA LYS A 95 -7.42 16.50 7.69
C LYS A 95 -7.47 14.98 7.94
N VAL A 96 -6.61 14.47 8.81
CA VAL A 96 -6.49 13.02 8.99
C VAL A 96 -7.80 12.34 9.36
N GLU A 97 -8.61 12.95 10.22
CA GLU A 97 -9.93 12.46 10.61
C GLU A 97 -10.92 12.48 9.44
N GLU A 98 -11.06 13.64 8.78
CA GLU A 98 -11.96 13.81 7.65
C GLU A 98 -11.67 12.81 6.53
N ILE A 99 -10.38 12.66 6.16
CA ILE A 99 -9.94 11.75 5.12
C ILE A 99 -10.19 10.29 5.51
N PHE A 100 -9.90 9.90 6.74
CA PHE A 100 -10.12 8.53 7.21
C PHE A 100 -11.60 8.14 7.14
N GLU A 101 -12.51 9.02 7.58
CA GLU A 101 -13.96 8.80 7.50
C GLU A 101 -14.45 8.75 6.04
N GLU A 102 -13.93 9.63 5.18
CA GLU A 102 -14.23 9.61 3.75
C GLU A 102 -13.79 8.31 3.08
N GLN A 103 -12.61 7.80 3.40
CA GLN A 103 -12.06 6.54 2.86
C GLN A 103 -12.92 5.35 3.26
N LEU A 104 -13.33 5.24 4.52
CA LEU A 104 -14.26 4.19 4.97
C LEU A 104 -15.56 4.24 4.19
N LYS A 105 -16.11 5.44 3.98
CA LYS A 105 -17.35 5.64 3.21
C LYS A 105 -17.18 5.26 1.74
N LYS A 106 -16.08 5.66 1.09
CA LYS A 106 -15.79 5.32 -0.31
C LYS A 106 -15.61 3.82 -0.50
N CYS A 107 -14.90 3.18 0.42
CA CYS A 107 -14.69 1.74 0.40
C CYS A 107 -15.91 0.93 0.86
N GLY A 108 -16.93 1.58 1.47
CA GLY A 108 -18.11 0.91 1.99
C GLY A 108 -17.83 -0.06 3.13
N VAL A 109 -16.87 0.27 4.02
CA VAL A 109 -16.43 -0.59 5.11
C VAL A 109 -16.40 0.16 6.44
N ASP A 110 -16.51 -0.58 7.56
CA ASP A 110 -16.45 -0.02 8.92
C ASP A 110 -15.02 0.00 9.48
N TYR A 111 -14.09 -0.76 8.86
CA TYR A 111 -12.70 -0.87 9.26
C TYR A 111 -11.80 -1.25 8.07
N PHE A 112 -10.52 -0.87 8.18
CA PHE A 112 -9.46 -1.37 7.33
C PHE A 112 -8.67 -2.47 8.04
N ASP A 113 -8.34 -3.54 7.33
CA ASP A 113 -7.44 -4.57 7.86
C ASP A 113 -6.01 -4.04 7.96
N PHE A 114 -5.58 -3.26 6.97
CA PHE A 114 -4.27 -2.62 6.92
C PHE A 114 -4.43 -1.13 6.61
N TYR A 115 -3.77 -0.28 7.37
CA TYR A 115 -3.77 1.15 7.09
C TYR A 115 -2.35 1.71 7.18
N LEU A 116 -1.98 2.59 6.24
CA LEU A 116 -0.61 3.02 6.10
C LEU A 116 -0.45 4.55 6.13
N PHE A 117 0.63 5.01 6.72
CA PHE A 117 1.19 6.30 6.34
C PHE A 117 1.68 6.22 4.90
N HIS A 118 1.06 6.97 3.97
CA HIS A 118 1.35 6.83 2.55
C HIS A 118 2.60 7.60 2.16
N ASN A 119 3.56 6.88 1.54
CA ASN A 119 4.72 7.47 0.90
C ASN A 119 5.56 8.35 1.84
N VAL A 120 6.10 7.76 2.91
CA VAL A 120 7.04 8.47 3.79
C VAL A 120 8.31 8.77 3.01
N TYR A 121 8.65 10.08 2.88
CA TYR A 121 9.82 10.56 2.16
C TYR A 121 10.26 11.93 2.68
N GLU A 122 11.31 12.53 2.09
CA GLU A 122 12.01 13.70 2.61
C GLU A 122 11.13 14.94 2.82
N LYS A 123 10.08 15.11 1.99
CA LYS A 123 9.23 16.32 2.08
C LYS A 123 8.14 16.23 3.13
N ASN A 124 7.71 15.02 3.48
CA ASN A 124 6.58 14.83 4.40
C ASN A 124 6.94 14.22 5.75
N ILE A 125 8.18 13.80 5.96
CA ILE A 125 8.58 13.21 7.24
C ILE A 125 8.39 14.19 8.40
N GLU A 126 8.80 15.46 8.27
CA GLU A 126 8.61 16.47 9.31
C GLU A 126 7.11 16.68 9.61
N PRO A 127 6.23 16.94 8.60
CA PRO A 127 4.80 17.01 8.83
C PRO A 127 4.20 15.76 9.47
N TYR A 128 4.62 14.55 9.08
CA TYR A 128 4.13 13.32 9.72
C TYR A 128 4.50 13.23 11.20
N MET A 129 5.64 13.79 11.59
CA MET A 129 6.15 13.78 12.97
C MET A 129 5.72 15.00 13.80
N ASP A 130 5.11 16.01 13.16
CA ASP A 130 4.68 17.23 13.84
C ASP A 130 3.40 16.98 14.65
N GLU A 131 3.51 17.10 15.97
CA GLU A 131 2.40 16.87 16.91
C GLU A 131 1.18 17.77 16.64
N LYS A 132 1.38 18.93 15.99
CA LYS A 132 0.25 19.83 15.66
C LYS A 132 -0.78 19.21 14.74
N TYR A 133 -0.37 18.25 13.88
CA TYR A 133 -1.27 17.54 12.99
C TYR A 133 -1.90 16.30 13.66
N GLY A 134 -1.29 15.75 14.70
CA GLY A 134 -1.81 14.64 15.49
C GLY A 134 -2.07 13.35 14.70
N ILE A 135 -1.40 13.17 13.55
CA ILE A 135 -1.69 12.05 12.63
C ILE A 135 -1.44 10.70 13.30
N MET A 136 -0.26 10.53 13.93
CA MET A 136 0.06 9.30 14.64
C MET A 136 -0.94 9.00 15.74
N ASP A 137 -1.28 9.99 16.56
CA ASP A 137 -2.20 9.81 17.68
C ASP A 137 -3.62 9.47 17.20
N TYR A 138 -4.07 10.10 16.11
CA TYR A 138 -5.36 9.79 15.53
C TYR A 138 -5.39 8.34 15.00
N LEU A 139 -4.44 7.95 14.15
CA LEU A 139 -4.39 6.61 13.57
C LEU A 139 -4.20 5.52 14.64
N TRP A 140 -3.41 5.81 15.67
CA TRP A 140 -3.25 4.90 16.80
C TRP A 140 -4.55 4.72 17.59
N ARG A 141 -5.33 5.78 17.83
CA ARG A 141 -6.66 5.65 18.44
C ARG A 141 -7.61 4.82 17.57
N GLN A 142 -7.58 5.00 16.24
CA GLN A 142 -8.39 4.18 15.33
C GLN A 142 -7.98 2.70 15.39
N LYS A 143 -6.69 2.42 15.53
CA LYS A 143 -6.20 1.05 15.75
C LYS A 143 -6.71 0.47 17.07
N GLN A 144 -6.62 1.21 18.15
CA GLN A 144 -7.14 0.75 19.46
C GLN A 144 -8.66 0.55 19.45
N ALA A 145 -9.38 1.32 18.65
CA ALA A 145 -10.82 1.18 18.46
C ALA A 145 -11.20 0.02 17.51
N GLY A 146 -10.23 -0.68 16.90
CA GLY A 146 -10.46 -1.78 15.96
C GLY A 146 -10.88 -1.35 14.57
N ARG A 147 -10.86 -0.04 14.26
CA ARG A 147 -11.16 0.51 12.93
C ARG A 147 -9.94 0.43 11.99
N ILE A 148 -8.75 0.30 12.53
CA ILE A 148 -7.53 -0.14 11.86
C ILE A 148 -7.08 -1.41 12.58
N ARG A 149 -6.95 -2.52 11.89
CA ARG A 149 -6.47 -3.77 12.50
C ARG A 149 -4.95 -3.80 12.57
N HIS A 150 -4.28 -3.42 11.48
CA HIS A 150 -2.82 -3.37 11.39
C HIS A 150 -2.38 -2.01 10.85
N LEU A 151 -1.55 -1.30 11.63
CA LEU A 151 -1.00 0.00 11.26
C LEU A 151 0.42 -0.16 10.74
N GLY A 152 0.69 0.42 9.58
CA GLY A 152 1.99 0.39 8.93
C GLY A 152 2.27 1.66 8.13
N PHE A 153 3.24 1.59 7.25
CA PHE A 153 3.59 2.71 6.38
C PHE A 153 4.15 2.23 5.05
N SER A 154 4.10 3.08 4.02
CA SER A 154 4.85 2.89 2.80
C SER A 154 5.96 3.93 2.69
N ALA A 155 7.13 3.53 2.21
CA ALA A 155 8.30 4.39 2.16
C ALA A 155 8.91 4.42 0.75
N HIS A 156 9.08 5.65 0.22
CA HIS A 156 9.83 5.94 -0.99
C HIS A 156 11.07 6.80 -0.70
N GLY A 157 11.21 7.30 0.53
CA GLY A 157 12.34 8.10 0.98
C GLY A 157 13.67 7.35 0.97
N ARG A 158 14.75 8.08 1.16
CA ARG A 158 16.10 7.53 1.32
C ARG A 158 16.23 6.78 2.65
N TYR A 159 17.34 6.09 2.82
CA TYR A 159 17.65 5.34 4.03
C TYR A 159 17.51 6.18 5.32
N GLU A 160 18.06 7.40 5.31
CA GLU A 160 18.01 8.29 6.48
C GLU A 160 16.59 8.71 6.86
N THR A 161 15.71 8.91 5.87
CA THR A 161 14.30 9.24 6.10
C THR A 161 13.57 8.04 6.70
N LEU A 162 13.78 6.86 6.15
CA LEU A 162 13.23 5.62 6.70
C LEU A 162 13.70 5.39 8.14
N LYS A 163 15.00 5.55 8.40
CA LYS A 163 15.57 5.39 9.74
C LYS A 163 14.95 6.35 10.75
N ARG A 164 14.83 7.64 10.39
CA ARG A 164 14.18 8.64 11.27
C ARG A 164 12.73 8.28 11.58
N PHE A 165 11.97 7.81 10.60
CA PHE A 165 10.58 7.41 10.84
C PHE A 165 10.50 6.21 11.78
N LEU A 166 11.41 5.23 11.61
CA LEU A 166 11.50 4.06 12.48
C LEU A 166 11.96 4.40 13.90
N GLU A 167 12.90 5.31 14.05
CA GLU A 167 13.33 5.81 15.37
C GLU A 167 12.20 6.48 16.15
N ALA A 168 11.29 7.17 15.43
CA ALA A 168 10.15 7.85 16.05
C ALA A 168 8.94 6.94 16.31
N TYR A 169 8.66 6.00 15.41
CA TYR A 169 7.38 5.28 15.38
C TYR A 169 7.51 3.77 15.13
N GLY A 170 8.72 3.24 15.01
CA GLY A 170 8.94 1.84 14.67
C GLY A 170 8.27 0.84 15.63
N ASP A 171 8.16 1.18 16.91
CA ASP A 171 7.48 0.41 17.95
C ASP A 171 5.96 0.29 17.76
N ARG A 172 5.37 1.18 16.96
CA ARG A 172 3.94 1.22 16.64
C ARG A 172 3.62 0.69 15.25
N MET A 173 4.64 0.43 14.43
CA MET A 173 4.48 -0.06 13.05
C MET A 173 4.55 -1.58 13.00
N GLU A 174 3.57 -2.19 12.35
CA GLU A 174 3.47 -3.65 12.25
C GLU A 174 3.99 -4.19 10.91
N PHE A 175 4.09 -3.33 9.89
CA PHE A 175 4.61 -3.69 8.57
C PHE A 175 5.05 -2.44 7.81
N CYS A 176 5.89 -2.64 6.79
CA CYS A 176 6.31 -1.57 5.90
C CYS A 176 6.20 -2.02 4.44
N GLN A 177 5.66 -1.16 3.58
CA GLN A 177 5.60 -1.37 2.14
C GLN A 177 6.71 -0.58 1.46
N ILE A 178 7.65 -1.28 0.79
CA ILE A 178 8.76 -0.66 0.05
C ILE A 178 8.83 -1.14 -1.39
N GLN A 179 9.37 -0.29 -2.26
CA GLN A 179 9.70 -0.68 -3.62
C GLN A 179 10.90 -1.62 -3.62
N LEU A 180 10.70 -2.85 -4.08
CA LEU A 180 11.72 -3.88 -4.05
C LEU A 180 11.65 -4.78 -5.28
N ASN A 181 12.75 -4.80 -6.03
CA ASN A 181 13.01 -5.69 -7.16
C ASN A 181 14.52 -5.77 -7.38
N TYR A 182 14.97 -6.64 -8.29
CA TYR A 182 16.40 -6.85 -8.53
C TYR A 182 17.14 -5.60 -9.03
N LEU A 183 16.46 -4.69 -9.74
CA LEU A 183 17.06 -3.43 -10.21
C LEU A 183 17.20 -2.44 -9.06
N ASP A 184 16.13 -2.26 -8.27
CA ASP A 184 16.09 -1.30 -7.16
C ASP A 184 16.91 -1.76 -5.96
N TRP A 185 17.32 -3.03 -5.91
CA TRP A 185 18.24 -3.58 -4.91
C TRP A 185 19.50 -2.73 -4.74
N LYS A 186 20.03 -2.24 -5.88
CA LYS A 186 21.18 -1.32 -5.90
C LYS A 186 20.77 0.13 -6.20
N LEU A 187 19.85 0.34 -7.16
CA LEU A 187 19.52 1.67 -7.66
C LEU A 187 18.87 2.57 -6.61
N GLN A 188 18.01 2.00 -5.75
CA GLN A 188 17.33 2.73 -4.67
C GLN A 188 17.84 2.34 -3.28
N ASP A 189 18.99 1.69 -3.21
CA ASP A 189 19.58 1.20 -1.96
C ASP A 189 18.57 0.33 -1.15
N ALA A 190 17.76 -0.45 -1.88
CA ALA A 190 16.72 -1.26 -1.25
C ALA A 190 17.30 -2.30 -0.29
N LYS A 191 18.53 -2.78 -0.54
CA LYS A 191 19.23 -3.69 0.37
C LYS A 191 19.36 -3.10 1.77
N ALA A 192 19.89 -1.89 1.90
CA ALA A 192 20.08 -1.24 3.20
C ALA A 192 18.74 -0.99 3.91
N LYS A 193 17.68 -0.63 3.17
CA LYS A 193 16.32 -0.48 3.71
C LYS A 193 15.76 -1.79 4.25
N VAL A 194 15.98 -2.90 3.54
CA VAL A 194 15.59 -4.25 3.99
C VAL A 194 16.34 -4.63 5.26
N GLU A 195 17.65 -4.41 5.31
CA GLU A 195 18.47 -4.68 6.50
C GLU A 195 17.97 -3.88 7.70
N LEU A 196 17.71 -2.59 7.53
CA LEU A 196 17.16 -1.72 8.58
C LEU A 196 15.79 -2.19 9.09
N LEU A 197 14.85 -2.52 8.19
CA LEU A 197 13.53 -3.04 8.58
C LEU A 197 13.63 -4.36 9.34
N ASN A 198 14.58 -5.23 8.97
CA ASN A 198 14.84 -6.47 9.67
C ASN A 198 15.40 -6.23 11.08
N GLU A 199 16.27 -5.22 11.29
CA GLU A 199 16.74 -4.81 12.62
C GLU A 199 15.60 -4.41 13.54
N TYR A 200 14.60 -3.69 12.99
CA TYR A 200 13.37 -3.32 13.71
C TYR A 200 12.34 -4.45 13.77
N LYS A 201 12.60 -5.60 13.13
CA LYS A 201 11.67 -6.76 13.03
C LYS A 201 10.34 -6.39 12.39
N ILE A 202 10.35 -5.45 11.46
CA ILE A 202 9.17 -5.01 10.71
C ILE A 202 9.06 -5.81 9.41
N PRO A 203 8.00 -6.61 9.23
CA PRO A 203 7.72 -7.33 7.99
C PRO A 203 7.59 -6.41 6.78
N ILE A 204 8.02 -6.90 5.63
CA ILE A 204 8.11 -6.13 4.39
C ILE A 204 7.05 -6.58 3.40
N TRP A 205 6.22 -5.62 2.96
CA TRP A 205 5.36 -5.74 1.78
C TRP A 205 6.09 -5.17 0.57
N VAL A 206 6.14 -5.95 -0.50
CA VAL A 206 6.85 -5.54 -1.72
C VAL A 206 5.89 -4.83 -2.66
N MET A 207 6.16 -3.57 -2.96
CA MET A 207 5.49 -2.85 -4.05
C MET A 207 6.41 -2.74 -5.27
N GLU A 208 5.80 -2.54 -6.45
CA GLU A 208 6.52 -2.37 -7.73
C GLU A 208 7.51 -3.52 -8.07
N PRO A 209 7.16 -4.81 -7.84
CA PRO A 209 8.08 -5.92 -8.11
C PRO A 209 8.47 -6.00 -9.59
N LEU A 210 7.61 -5.52 -10.49
CA LEU A 210 7.86 -5.45 -11.93
C LEU A 210 8.03 -4.02 -12.46
N ARG A 211 8.12 -3.03 -11.58
CA ARG A 211 8.38 -1.62 -11.91
C ARG A 211 7.43 -1.07 -12.99
N GLY A 212 6.11 -1.23 -12.74
CA GLY A 212 5.08 -0.85 -13.69
C GLY A 212 5.11 -1.66 -14.99
N GLY A 213 5.53 -2.93 -14.92
CA GLY A 213 5.62 -3.83 -16.06
C GLY A 213 6.96 -3.78 -16.82
N LYS A 214 7.83 -2.79 -16.54
CA LYS A 214 9.12 -2.64 -17.24
C LYS A 214 10.07 -3.83 -17.05
N LEU A 215 9.91 -4.58 -15.97
CA LEU A 215 10.73 -5.76 -15.64
C LEU A 215 10.06 -7.08 -16.05
N ALA A 216 8.84 -7.05 -16.60
CA ALA A 216 8.13 -8.25 -17.03
C ALA A 216 8.67 -8.81 -18.34
N THR A 217 9.13 -7.92 -19.24
CA THR A 217 9.74 -8.31 -20.53
C THR A 217 11.00 -7.50 -20.73
N LEU A 218 12.12 -8.18 -20.84
CA LEU A 218 13.41 -7.56 -21.07
C LEU A 218 13.80 -7.68 -22.55
N SER A 219 14.64 -6.74 -23.04
CA SER A 219 15.28 -6.91 -24.33
C SER A 219 16.20 -8.13 -24.33
N GLN A 220 16.42 -8.74 -25.49
CA GLN A 220 17.35 -9.88 -25.62
C GLN A 220 18.74 -9.60 -25.04
N GLU A 221 19.25 -8.36 -25.22
CA GLU A 221 20.52 -7.91 -24.64
C GLU A 221 20.49 -7.93 -23.10
N ASN A 222 19.41 -7.43 -22.49
CA ASN A 222 19.29 -7.40 -21.04
C ASN A 222 19.05 -8.79 -20.44
N GLU A 223 18.31 -9.66 -21.14
CA GLU A 223 18.17 -11.07 -20.74
C GLU A 223 19.52 -11.81 -20.77
N ALA A 224 20.33 -11.56 -21.80
CA ALA A 224 21.66 -12.16 -21.89
C ALA A 224 22.57 -11.72 -20.73
N LYS A 225 22.50 -10.44 -20.32
CA LYS A 225 23.26 -9.93 -19.16
C LYS A 225 22.81 -10.55 -17.82
N LEU A 226 21.54 -10.91 -17.67
CA LEU A 226 21.05 -11.58 -16.45
C LEU A 226 21.38 -13.07 -16.40
N LYS A 227 21.66 -13.70 -17.54
CA LYS A 227 22.02 -15.12 -17.64
C LYS A 227 23.55 -15.35 -17.54
N ALA A 228 24.34 -14.30 -17.62
CA ALA A 228 25.81 -14.34 -17.53
C ALA A 228 26.27 -14.23 -16.08
#